data_90bf4adac20d986a655b9b414292aac4
#
_entry.id   90bf4adac20d986a655b9b414292aac4
#
_cell.length_a   1.000
_cell.length_b   1.000
_cell.length_c   1.000
_cell.angle_alpha   90.00
_cell.angle_beta   90.00
_cell.angle_gamma   90.00
#
_symmetry.space_group_name_H-M   'P 1'
#
loop_
_entity.id
_entity.type
_entity.pdbx_description
1 polymer ?
#
loop_
_entity_poly.entity_id
_entity_poly.type
_entity_poly.pdbx_seq_one_letter_code
_entity_poly.pdbx_strand_id
1 'polypeptide(L)'
;MFMLIVTVVVVGATTYIWSSRGFFSALIHMICVLAAGAVAFGVWEPVSYLILEQSGDRGFGAAVGGVAWAVGLAVPFALTLALLRAGVDKLLPFNAQCETSVDYVGGAVCGLVSGVISGGIIVLSIGYLRLESNFGGYKPVIFSTGQSRGALEENKDALVPWVDRLTARLYSGLSETTLRTSEPLAKWHPDLEAEGGALRTTYEGKSRNVYKTDSFVFQGWYTVGNPPGNQEIAALTPDAWDDTPQKVFTDLHGEEIKNGYIAGFNIKFK
;
A
#
# COMPACT_ATOMS: atom_id res chain seq x y z
N MET A 1 -0.99 15.17 15.41
CA MET A 1 -1.28 16.60 15.12
C MET A 1 -0.50 17.14 13.92
N PHE A 2 0.81 16.86 13.80
CA PHE A 2 1.62 17.30 12.65
C PHE A 2 1.10 16.79 11.30
N MET A 3 0.83 15.48 11.18
CA MET A 3 0.32 14.89 9.94
C MET A 3 -1.04 15.44 9.52
N LEU A 4 -1.91 15.75 10.48
CA LEU A 4 -3.17 16.42 10.21
C LEU A 4 -2.94 17.81 9.57
N ILE A 5 -2.01 18.59 10.11
CA ILE A 5 -1.68 19.92 9.58
C ILE A 5 -1.16 19.78 8.15
N VAL A 6 -0.22 18.86 7.90
CA VAL A 6 0.30 18.59 6.55
C VAL A 6 -0.82 18.24 5.58
N THR A 7 -1.71 17.35 5.97
CA THR A 7 -2.86 16.94 5.15
C THR A 7 -3.78 18.11 4.83
N VAL A 8 -4.17 18.89 5.84
CA VAL A 8 -5.06 20.05 5.66
C VAL A 8 -4.40 21.11 4.77
N VAL A 9 -3.10 21.35 4.95
CA VAL A 9 -2.34 22.30 4.12
C VAL A 9 -2.27 21.83 2.66
N VAL A 10 -1.95 20.55 2.42
CA VAL A 10 -1.87 20.01 1.05
C VAL A 10 -3.23 20.08 0.37
N VAL A 11 -4.28 19.57 1.03
CA VAL A 11 -5.64 19.58 0.47
C VAL A 11 -6.14 21.00 0.27
N GLY A 12 -5.99 21.87 1.25
CA GLY A 12 -6.43 23.28 1.19
C GLY A 12 -5.69 24.08 0.12
N ALA A 13 -4.36 23.96 0.05
CA ALA A 13 -3.55 24.64 -0.95
C ALA A 13 -3.91 24.18 -2.37
N THR A 14 -4.06 22.87 -2.59
CA THR A 14 -4.48 22.31 -3.88
C THR A 14 -5.86 22.83 -4.27
N THR A 15 -6.82 22.77 -3.35
CA THR A 15 -8.18 23.28 -3.59
C THR A 15 -8.16 24.77 -3.96
N TYR A 16 -7.43 25.58 -3.21
CA TYR A 16 -7.33 27.03 -3.46
C TYR A 16 -6.68 27.35 -4.82
N ILE A 17 -5.55 26.70 -5.15
CA ILE A 17 -4.86 26.91 -6.41
C ILE A 17 -5.77 26.58 -7.60
N TRP A 18 -6.50 25.46 -7.53
CA TRP A 18 -7.34 25.03 -8.65
C TRP A 18 -8.67 25.75 -8.72
N SER A 19 -9.23 26.23 -7.61
CA SER A 19 -10.40 27.12 -7.63
C SER A 19 -10.11 28.44 -8.37
N SER A 20 -8.89 28.94 -8.27
CA SER A 20 -8.47 30.18 -8.94
C SER A 20 -8.10 30.01 -10.43
N ARG A 21 -7.83 28.77 -10.89
CA ARG A 21 -7.44 28.48 -12.27
C ARG A 21 -8.61 28.14 -13.20
N GLY A 22 -9.81 27.99 -12.65
CA GLY A 22 -11.03 27.67 -13.36
C GLY A 22 -11.28 26.16 -13.51
N PHE A 23 -12.55 25.82 -13.74
CA PHE A 23 -13.05 24.45 -13.76
C PHE A 23 -12.35 23.54 -14.76
N PHE A 24 -12.20 23.99 -16.01
CA PHE A 24 -11.62 23.15 -17.06
C PHE A 24 -10.18 22.71 -16.75
N SER A 25 -9.33 23.65 -16.33
CA SER A 25 -7.94 23.36 -15.95
C SER A 25 -7.86 22.46 -14.72
N ALA A 26 -8.76 22.65 -13.74
CA ALA A 26 -8.87 21.84 -12.55
C ALA A 26 -9.33 20.41 -12.85
N LEU A 27 -10.30 20.25 -13.76
CA LEU A 27 -10.79 18.93 -14.21
C LEU A 27 -9.67 18.12 -14.88
N ILE A 28 -8.93 18.75 -15.78
CA ILE A 28 -7.79 18.10 -16.43
C ILE A 28 -6.73 17.69 -15.40
N HIS A 29 -6.43 18.58 -14.45
CA HIS A 29 -5.49 18.24 -13.38
C HIS A 29 -5.97 17.04 -12.54
N MET A 30 -7.25 17.00 -12.20
CA MET A 30 -7.84 15.88 -11.48
C MET A 30 -7.66 14.56 -12.25
N ILE A 31 -7.88 14.57 -13.56
CA ILE A 31 -7.65 13.39 -14.43
C ILE A 31 -6.16 13.01 -14.42
N CYS A 32 -5.25 13.99 -14.51
CA CYS A 32 -3.81 13.74 -14.43
C CYS A 32 -3.41 13.12 -13.07
N VAL A 33 -3.99 13.59 -11.97
CA VAL A 33 -3.73 13.05 -10.62
C VAL A 33 -4.21 11.61 -10.51
N LEU A 34 -5.44 11.32 -10.99
CA LEU A 34 -5.99 9.97 -11.01
C LEU A 34 -5.10 9.02 -11.83
N ALA A 35 -4.71 9.44 -13.04
CA ALA A 35 -3.85 8.63 -13.90
C ALA A 35 -2.45 8.43 -13.31
N ALA A 36 -1.85 9.49 -12.76
CA ALA A 36 -0.54 9.43 -12.12
C ALA A 36 -0.53 8.48 -10.92
N GLY A 37 -1.58 8.50 -10.10
CA GLY A 37 -1.71 7.58 -8.99
C GLY A 37 -1.88 6.13 -9.44
N ALA A 38 -2.68 5.88 -10.49
CA ALA A 38 -2.82 4.55 -11.07
C ALA A 38 -1.49 3.99 -11.58
N VAL A 39 -0.70 4.80 -12.28
CA VAL A 39 0.66 4.42 -12.72
C VAL A 39 1.56 4.19 -11.51
N ALA A 40 1.54 5.08 -10.52
CA ALA A 40 2.37 4.93 -9.33
C ALA A 40 2.11 3.61 -8.60
N PHE A 41 0.84 3.28 -8.33
CA PHE A 41 0.48 2.00 -7.70
C PHE A 41 0.75 0.79 -8.61
N GLY A 42 0.81 0.96 -9.91
CA GLY A 42 1.17 -0.12 -10.85
C GLY A 42 2.67 -0.43 -10.88
N VAL A 43 3.53 0.54 -10.53
CA VAL A 43 5.00 0.38 -10.64
C VAL A 43 5.73 0.49 -9.30
N TRP A 44 5.05 0.79 -8.21
CA TRP A 44 5.70 1.06 -6.90
C TRP A 44 6.49 -0.11 -6.35
N GLU A 45 5.98 -1.34 -6.48
CA GLU A 45 6.67 -2.53 -6.03
C GLU A 45 7.97 -2.79 -6.81
N PRO A 46 7.94 -2.93 -8.15
CA PRO A 46 9.17 -3.16 -8.91
C PRO A 46 10.20 -2.03 -8.71
N VAL A 47 9.76 -0.78 -8.57
CA VAL A 47 10.68 0.34 -8.26
C VAL A 47 11.26 0.20 -6.86
N SER A 48 10.45 -0.16 -5.88
CA SER A 48 10.92 -0.39 -4.50
C SER A 48 11.90 -1.54 -4.41
N TYR A 49 11.64 -2.66 -5.09
CA TYR A 49 12.56 -3.79 -5.14
C TYR A 49 13.87 -3.43 -5.84
N LEU A 50 13.83 -2.69 -6.92
CA LEU A 50 15.05 -2.22 -7.59
C LEU A 50 15.92 -1.35 -6.67
N ILE A 51 15.31 -0.49 -5.85
CA ILE A 51 16.03 0.29 -4.84
C ILE A 51 16.59 -0.61 -3.74
N LEU A 52 15.79 -1.58 -3.27
CA LEU A 52 16.20 -2.52 -2.22
C LEU A 52 17.37 -3.41 -2.67
N GLU A 53 17.38 -3.90 -3.89
CA GLU A 53 18.46 -4.71 -4.45
C GLU A 53 19.79 -3.94 -4.50
N GLN A 54 19.74 -2.63 -4.77
CA GLN A 54 20.91 -1.77 -4.81
C GLN A 54 21.30 -1.22 -3.43
N SER A 55 20.43 -1.39 -2.42
CA SER A 55 20.71 -0.90 -1.07
C SER A 55 21.71 -1.81 -0.33
N GLY A 56 22.65 -1.21 0.39
CA GLY A 56 23.61 -1.94 1.23
C GLY A 56 23.00 -2.26 2.61
N ASP A 57 23.63 -3.21 3.33
CA ASP A 57 23.14 -3.63 4.66
C ASP A 57 23.55 -2.68 5.78
N ARG A 58 24.50 -1.77 5.52
CA ARG A 58 25.09 -0.89 6.54
C ARG A 58 25.19 0.56 6.05
N GLY A 59 25.20 1.48 7.00
CA GLY A 59 25.43 2.90 6.73
C GLY A 59 24.37 3.51 5.80
N PHE A 60 24.83 4.23 4.80
CA PHE A 60 23.96 4.92 3.83
C PHE A 60 23.04 3.95 3.05
N GLY A 61 23.56 2.76 2.69
CA GLY A 61 22.76 1.75 1.98
C GLY A 61 21.54 1.30 2.79
N ALA A 62 21.70 1.07 4.09
CA ALA A 62 20.59 0.72 4.97
C ALA A 62 19.56 1.86 5.10
N ALA A 63 20.01 3.12 5.06
CA ALA A 63 19.10 4.27 5.05
C ALA A 63 18.30 4.34 3.74
N VAL A 64 18.94 4.08 2.59
CA VAL A 64 18.27 4.00 1.28
C VAL A 64 17.24 2.88 1.28
N GLY A 65 17.57 1.69 1.79
CA GLY A 65 16.59 0.61 1.95
C GLY A 65 15.41 0.98 2.84
N GLY A 66 15.65 1.82 3.87
CA GLY A 66 14.60 2.30 4.78
C GLY A 66 13.57 3.25 4.15
N VAL A 67 13.89 3.86 3.01
CA VAL A 67 12.99 4.77 2.29
C VAL A 67 12.49 4.20 0.96
N ALA A 68 12.94 3.01 0.58
CA ALA A 68 12.67 2.41 -0.73
C ALA A 68 11.19 2.39 -1.10
N TRP A 69 10.32 1.93 -0.20
CA TRP A 69 8.88 1.85 -0.42
C TRP A 69 8.22 3.23 -0.53
N ALA A 70 8.65 4.18 0.29
CA ALA A 70 8.15 5.55 0.23
C ALA A 70 8.53 6.24 -1.09
N VAL A 71 9.78 6.09 -1.50
CA VAL A 71 10.32 6.63 -2.77
C VAL A 71 9.69 5.91 -3.96
N GLY A 72 9.53 4.58 -3.88
CA GLY A 72 8.88 3.75 -4.89
C GLY A 72 7.45 4.16 -5.20
N LEU A 73 6.73 4.73 -4.24
CA LEU A 73 5.38 5.25 -4.47
C LEU A 73 5.40 6.75 -4.84
N ALA A 74 6.11 7.59 -4.08
CA ALA A 74 6.07 9.04 -4.24
C ALA A 74 6.71 9.53 -5.55
N VAL A 75 7.86 8.94 -5.94
CA VAL A 75 8.61 9.41 -7.12
C VAL A 75 7.89 9.07 -8.42
N PRO A 76 7.40 7.85 -8.68
CA PRO A 76 6.60 7.57 -9.86
C PRO A 76 5.35 8.44 -9.94
N PHE A 77 4.67 8.68 -8.82
CA PHE A 77 3.53 9.59 -8.79
C PHE A 77 3.91 11.00 -9.22
N ALA A 78 4.92 11.59 -8.59
CA ALA A 78 5.34 12.96 -8.87
C ALA A 78 5.83 13.13 -10.31
N LEU A 79 6.64 12.19 -10.81
CA LEU A 79 7.15 12.21 -12.18
C LEU A 79 6.03 12.07 -13.21
N THR A 80 5.15 11.09 -13.02
CA THR A 80 4.03 10.86 -13.95
C THR A 80 3.09 12.07 -13.96
N LEU A 81 2.76 12.62 -12.79
CA LEU A 81 1.92 13.82 -12.69
C LEU A 81 2.56 15.01 -13.39
N ALA A 82 3.87 15.25 -13.18
CA ALA A 82 4.60 16.33 -13.82
C ALA A 82 4.63 16.17 -15.35
N LEU A 83 4.90 14.96 -15.84
CA LEU A 83 4.93 14.65 -17.27
C LEU A 83 3.55 14.82 -17.93
N LEU A 84 2.51 14.26 -17.31
CA LEU A 84 1.14 14.40 -17.82
C LEU A 84 0.71 15.86 -17.84
N ARG A 85 1.00 16.59 -16.76
CA ARG A 85 0.63 18.03 -16.69
C ARG A 85 1.40 18.87 -17.70
N ALA A 86 2.71 18.67 -17.81
CA ALA A 86 3.52 19.37 -18.80
C ALA A 86 3.08 19.04 -20.24
N GLY A 87 2.72 17.78 -20.51
CA GLY A 87 2.17 17.37 -21.80
C GLY A 87 0.85 18.06 -22.12
N VAL A 88 -0.07 18.05 -21.16
CA VAL A 88 -1.38 18.71 -21.33
C VAL A 88 -1.24 20.22 -21.52
N ASP A 89 -0.42 20.89 -20.71
CA ASP A 89 -0.22 22.35 -20.81
C ASP A 89 0.39 22.75 -22.16
N LYS A 90 1.18 21.85 -22.78
CA LYS A 90 1.74 22.06 -24.11
C LYS A 90 0.74 21.79 -25.23
N LEU A 91 -0.14 20.79 -25.06
CA LEU A 91 -1.13 20.39 -26.06
C LEU A 91 -2.39 21.28 -26.04
N LEU A 92 -2.77 21.77 -24.86
CA LEU A 92 -3.97 22.55 -24.63
C LEU A 92 -3.61 23.94 -24.05
N PRO A 93 -3.06 24.84 -24.86
CA PRO A 93 -2.61 26.16 -24.39
C PRO A 93 -3.78 27.09 -24.03
N PHE A 94 -5.02 26.71 -24.35
CA PHE A 94 -6.21 27.49 -24.07
C PHE A 94 -7.00 26.92 -22.91
N ASN A 95 -7.37 27.77 -21.96
CA ASN A 95 -8.30 27.43 -20.89
C ASN A 95 -9.72 27.80 -21.34
N ALA A 96 -10.62 26.84 -21.39
CA ALA A 96 -12.04 27.12 -21.65
C ALA A 96 -12.63 27.83 -20.44
N GLN A 97 -13.16 29.02 -20.66
CA GLN A 97 -13.81 29.82 -19.61
C GLN A 97 -15.28 29.45 -19.54
N CYS A 98 -15.74 29.09 -18.35
CA CYS A 98 -17.14 28.93 -18.02
C CYS A 98 -17.69 30.18 -17.32
N GLU A 99 -18.94 30.16 -16.93
CA GLU A 99 -19.48 31.21 -16.05
C GLU A 99 -18.68 31.27 -14.73
N THR A 100 -18.40 32.46 -14.23
CA THR A 100 -17.52 32.69 -13.06
C THR A 100 -17.87 31.80 -11.87
N SER A 101 -19.17 31.60 -11.60
CA SER A 101 -19.62 30.73 -10.51
C SER A 101 -19.27 29.26 -10.74
N VAL A 102 -19.42 28.78 -11.97
CA VAL A 102 -19.09 27.40 -12.36
C VAL A 102 -17.59 27.18 -12.33
N ASP A 103 -16.81 28.15 -12.82
CA ASP A 103 -15.34 28.08 -12.81
C ASP A 103 -14.80 28.01 -11.38
N TYR A 104 -15.30 28.83 -10.48
CA TYR A 104 -14.81 28.83 -9.10
C TYR A 104 -15.24 27.58 -8.32
N VAL A 105 -16.53 27.24 -8.33
CA VAL A 105 -17.07 26.09 -7.58
C VAL A 105 -16.58 24.78 -8.19
N GLY A 106 -16.63 24.64 -9.51
CA GLY A 106 -16.15 23.44 -10.20
C GLY A 106 -14.64 23.25 -10.02
N GLY A 107 -13.86 24.34 -10.10
CA GLY A 107 -12.44 24.34 -9.82
C GLY A 107 -12.12 23.92 -8.37
N ALA A 108 -12.91 24.40 -7.40
CA ALA A 108 -12.76 24.03 -6.00
C ALA A 108 -13.05 22.53 -5.76
N VAL A 109 -14.13 22.00 -6.36
CA VAL A 109 -14.48 20.57 -6.24
C VAL A 109 -13.40 19.67 -6.84
N CYS A 110 -12.97 19.97 -8.08
CA CYS A 110 -11.90 19.22 -8.73
C CYS A 110 -10.56 19.34 -7.98
N GLY A 111 -10.27 20.54 -7.45
CA GLY A 111 -9.09 20.81 -6.62
C GLY A 111 -9.13 20.05 -5.30
N LEU A 112 -10.31 19.95 -4.65
CA LEU A 112 -10.49 19.17 -3.43
C LEU A 112 -10.24 17.68 -3.67
N VAL A 113 -10.82 17.11 -4.72
CA VAL A 113 -10.61 15.70 -5.08
C VAL A 113 -9.14 15.44 -5.38
N SER A 114 -8.50 16.30 -6.19
CA SER A 114 -7.06 16.20 -6.49
C SER A 114 -6.21 16.32 -5.22
N GLY A 115 -6.58 17.22 -4.31
CA GLY A 115 -5.89 17.44 -3.05
C GLY A 115 -6.01 16.23 -2.11
N VAL A 116 -7.20 15.62 -2.01
CA VAL A 116 -7.43 14.41 -1.22
C VAL A 116 -6.57 13.25 -1.76
N ILE A 117 -6.58 13.02 -3.07
CA ILE A 117 -5.80 11.93 -3.68
C ILE A 117 -4.30 12.16 -3.53
N SER A 118 -3.81 13.36 -3.88
CA SER A 118 -2.38 13.69 -3.75
C SER A 118 -1.93 13.67 -2.29
N GLY A 119 -2.74 14.23 -1.39
CA GLY A 119 -2.51 14.17 0.05
C GLY A 119 -2.48 12.74 0.59
N GLY A 120 -3.41 11.89 0.13
CA GLY A 120 -3.45 10.48 0.50
C GLY A 120 -2.22 9.71 0.03
N ILE A 121 -1.76 9.91 -1.21
CA ILE A 121 -0.52 9.29 -1.71
C ILE A 121 0.70 9.76 -0.91
N ILE A 122 0.78 11.04 -0.55
CA ILE A 122 1.86 11.58 0.30
C ILE A 122 1.81 10.91 1.69
N VAL A 123 0.63 10.84 2.31
CA VAL A 123 0.47 10.22 3.63
C VAL A 123 0.81 8.73 3.59
N LEU A 124 0.35 7.99 2.58
CA LEU A 124 0.71 6.58 2.37
C LEU A 124 2.22 6.44 2.19
N SER A 125 2.86 7.26 1.37
CA SER A 125 4.31 7.25 1.19
C SER A 125 5.05 7.51 2.51
N ILE A 126 4.61 8.48 3.31
CA ILE A 126 5.16 8.72 4.65
C ILE A 126 4.90 7.51 5.57
N GLY A 127 3.76 6.83 5.39
CA GLY A 127 3.44 5.57 6.06
C GLY A 127 4.52 4.51 5.87
N TYR A 128 5.12 4.43 4.71
CA TYR A 128 6.20 3.50 4.37
C TYR A 128 7.60 3.95 4.78
N LEU A 129 7.79 5.18 5.26
CA LEU A 129 9.08 5.63 5.78
C LEU A 129 9.43 4.88 7.07
N ARG A 130 10.71 4.59 7.25
CA ARG A 130 11.25 3.97 8.46
C ARG A 130 11.33 4.98 9.62
N LEU A 131 10.16 5.41 10.07
CA LEU A 131 10.00 6.34 11.19
C LEU A 131 9.42 5.62 12.41
N GLU A 132 9.28 6.32 13.52
CA GLU A 132 8.58 5.79 14.69
C GLU A 132 7.12 5.43 14.36
N SER A 133 6.58 4.43 15.05
CA SER A 133 5.21 3.93 14.82
C SER A 133 4.13 5.02 14.97
N ASN A 134 4.40 6.04 15.77
CA ASN A 134 3.54 7.22 15.92
C ASN A 134 4.26 8.46 15.44
N PHE A 135 4.39 8.62 14.12
CA PHE A 135 5.02 9.80 13.55
C PHE A 135 4.04 10.96 13.41
N GLY A 136 4.29 12.03 14.15
CA GLY A 136 3.50 13.25 14.07
C GLY A 136 2.01 13.09 14.40
N GLY A 137 1.65 12.07 15.17
CA GLY A 137 0.27 11.72 15.50
C GLY A 137 -0.41 10.78 14.49
N TYR A 138 0.30 10.35 13.46
CA TYR A 138 -0.18 9.34 12.51
C TYR A 138 0.26 7.95 12.94
N LYS A 139 -0.70 7.10 13.30
CA LYS A 139 -0.48 5.73 13.77
C LYS A 139 -1.45 4.79 13.06
N PRO A 140 -1.11 4.33 11.85
CA PRO A 140 -2.02 3.54 11.01
C PRO A 140 -2.34 2.15 11.56
N VAL A 141 -1.49 1.61 12.45
CA VAL A 141 -1.71 0.32 13.11
C VAL A 141 -1.56 0.43 14.61
N ILE A 142 -2.35 -0.36 15.34
CA ILE A 142 -2.31 -0.50 16.78
C ILE A 142 -2.13 -1.98 17.14
N PHE A 143 -1.52 -2.26 18.28
CA PHE A 143 -1.51 -3.61 18.84
C PHE A 143 -2.84 -3.88 19.53
N SER A 144 -3.49 -4.95 19.16
CA SER A 144 -4.66 -5.42 19.89
C SER A 144 -4.26 -5.80 21.31
N THR A 145 -4.93 -5.19 22.28
CA THR A 145 -4.79 -5.52 23.70
C THR A 145 -5.66 -6.73 24.09
N GLY A 146 -6.35 -7.30 23.16
CA GLY A 146 -7.32 -8.35 23.35
C GLY A 146 -6.75 -9.75 23.37
N GLN A 147 -7.03 -10.75 22.91
CA GLN A 147 -6.80 -12.17 23.09
C GLN A 147 -5.52 -12.75 22.46
N SER A 148 -4.85 -12.03 21.58
CA SER A 148 -3.65 -12.53 20.89
C SER A 148 -2.49 -11.54 21.08
N ARG A 149 -1.46 -11.97 21.79
CA ARG A 149 -0.22 -11.19 21.93
C ARG A 149 0.35 -10.90 20.54
N GLY A 150 0.34 -9.64 20.15
CA GLY A 150 1.02 -9.16 18.94
C GLY A 150 0.19 -9.11 17.66
N ALA A 151 -1.12 -9.29 17.70
CA ALA A 151 -1.96 -8.99 16.55
C ALA A 151 -1.94 -7.49 16.26
N LEU A 152 -1.60 -7.13 15.02
CA LEU A 152 -1.68 -5.77 14.52
C LEU A 152 -3.08 -5.56 13.96
N GLU A 153 -3.72 -4.49 14.40
CA GLU A 153 -5.02 -4.08 13.89
C GLU A 153 -4.90 -2.72 13.19
N GLU A 154 -5.67 -2.54 12.14
CA GLU A 154 -5.81 -1.25 11.48
C GLU A 154 -6.41 -0.23 12.44
N ASN A 155 -5.76 0.92 12.57
CA ASN A 155 -6.30 2.05 13.34
C ASN A 155 -7.20 2.90 12.44
N LYS A 156 -8.51 2.72 12.55
CA LYS A 156 -9.50 3.43 11.74
C LYS A 156 -9.50 4.95 11.94
N ASP A 157 -8.96 5.41 13.06
CA ASP A 157 -8.90 6.83 13.44
C ASP A 157 -7.46 7.39 13.37
N ALA A 158 -6.60 6.74 12.59
CA ALA A 158 -5.20 7.12 12.45
C ALA A 158 -5.01 8.56 11.95
N LEU A 159 -5.88 8.98 11.04
CA LEU A 159 -5.87 10.32 10.45
C LEU A 159 -7.29 10.79 10.14
N VAL A 160 -7.63 12.01 10.54
CA VAL A 160 -8.87 12.69 10.18
C VAL A 160 -8.49 14.03 9.54
N PRO A 161 -8.91 14.35 8.29
CA PRO A 161 -9.72 13.55 7.37
C PRO A 161 -8.98 12.31 6.82
N TRP A 162 -9.69 11.27 6.53
CA TRP A 162 -9.19 9.94 6.12
C TRP A 162 -8.68 9.90 4.67
N VAL A 163 -7.74 10.79 4.32
CA VAL A 163 -7.24 10.93 2.94
C VAL A 163 -6.47 9.69 2.47
N ASP A 164 -5.71 9.06 3.35
CA ASP A 164 -4.99 7.81 3.13
C ASP A 164 -5.95 6.67 2.78
N ARG A 165 -6.96 6.46 3.63
CA ARG A 165 -7.98 5.44 3.43
C ARG A 165 -8.83 5.68 2.19
N LEU A 166 -9.27 6.93 1.97
CA LEU A 166 -10.05 7.28 0.78
C LEU A 166 -9.25 7.00 -0.50
N THR A 167 -7.96 7.34 -0.49
CA THR A 167 -7.06 7.11 -1.62
C THR A 167 -6.78 5.62 -1.81
N ALA A 168 -6.48 4.88 -0.74
CA ALA A 168 -6.28 3.43 -0.79
C ALA A 168 -7.51 2.73 -1.36
N ARG A 169 -8.70 3.00 -0.86
CA ARG A 169 -9.96 2.41 -1.35
C ARG A 169 -10.27 2.78 -2.80
N LEU A 170 -9.97 4.03 -3.20
CA LEU A 170 -10.15 4.45 -4.58
C LEU A 170 -9.33 3.60 -5.54
N TYR A 171 -8.01 3.46 -5.28
CA TYR A 171 -7.13 2.69 -6.17
C TYR A 171 -7.34 1.18 -6.05
N SER A 172 -7.66 0.66 -4.89
CA SER A 172 -8.10 -0.74 -4.73
C SER A 172 -9.34 -1.03 -5.58
N GLY A 173 -10.37 -0.18 -5.49
CA GLY A 173 -11.59 -0.32 -6.30
C GLY A 173 -11.34 -0.16 -7.81
N LEU A 174 -10.47 0.77 -8.22
CA LEU A 174 -10.07 0.91 -9.62
C LEU A 174 -9.33 -0.33 -10.13
N SER A 175 -8.49 -0.95 -9.30
CA SER A 175 -7.73 -2.16 -9.67
C SER A 175 -8.62 -3.39 -9.87
N GLU A 176 -9.77 -3.45 -9.22
CA GLU A 176 -10.76 -4.53 -9.39
C GLU A 176 -11.69 -4.31 -10.58
N THR A 177 -11.88 -3.06 -11.00
CA THR A 177 -12.88 -2.67 -12.00
C THR A 177 -12.24 -2.20 -13.31
N THR A 178 -12.00 -0.90 -13.42
CA THR A 178 -11.60 -0.23 -14.67
C THR A 178 -10.19 -0.56 -15.10
N LEU A 179 -9.28 -0.73 -14.14
CA LEU A 179 -7.86 -1.04 -14.36
C LEU A 179 -7.53 -2.49 -13.97
N ARG A 180 -8.49 -3.38 -14.13
CA ARG A 180 -8.36 -4.77 -13.74
C ARG A 180 -7.19 -5.44 -14.44
N THR A 181 -6.29 -6.01 -13.62
CA THR A 181 -5.16 -6.84 -14.05
C THR A 181 -5.35 -8.28 -13.56
N SER A 182 -4.47 -9.19 -13.95
CA SER A 182 -4.42 -10.55 -13.39
C SER A 182 -4.15 -10.54 -11.89
N GLU A 183 -3.46 -9.52 -11.41
CA GLU A 183 -3.08 -9.31 -10.02
C GLU A 183 -3.55 -7.92 -9.56
N PRO A 184 -4.83 -7.78 -9.17
CA PRO A 184 -5.35 -6.49 -8.73
C PRO A 184 -4.76 -6.09 -7.37
N LEU A 185 -4.51 -4.78 -7.20
CA LEU A 185 -3.98 -4.19 -5.97
C LEU A 185 -4.79 -4.62 -4.72
N ALA A 186 -6.10 -4.60 -4.83
CA ALA A 186 -7.00 -4.98 -3.73
C ALA A 186 -6.80 -6.42 -3.23
N LYS A 187 -6.35 -7.34 -4.11
CA LYS A 187 -6.10 -8.74 -3.74
C LYS A 187 -4.79 -8.91 -2.99
N TRP A 188 -3.75 -8.18 -3.42
CA TRP A 188 -2.41 -8.32 -2.87
C TRP A 188 -2.16 -7.38 -1.69
N HIS A 189 -2.84 -6.23 -1.68
CA HIS A 189 -2.73 -5.19 -0.66
C HIS A 189 -4.11 -4.79 -0.13
N PRO A 190 -4.82 -5.70 0.57
CA PRO A 190 -6.17 -5.45 1.06
C PRO A 190 -6.24 -4.29 2.06
N ASP A 191 -5.20 -4.10 2.85
CA ASP A 191 -5.09 -3.07 3.90
C ASP A 191 -3.92 -2.13 3.62
N LEU A 192 -3.88 -1.56 2.41
CA LEU A 192 -2.78 -0.74 1.90
C LEU A 192 -2.38 0.40 2.87
N GLU A 193 -3.34 1.04 3.53
CA GLU A 193 -3.11 2.08 4.51
C GLU A 193 -2.44 1.59 5.81
N ALA A 194 -2.65 0.33 6.17
CA ALA A 194 -2.08 -0.28 7.36
C ALA A 194 -0.71 -0.92 7.09
N GLU A 195 -0.44 -1.35 5.86
CA GLU A 195 0.77 -2.09 5.50
C GLU A 195 2.05 -1.30 5.79
N GLY A 196 2.10 -0.02 5.43
CA GLY A 196 3.24 0.84 5.73
C GLY A 196 3.50 0.91 7.23
N GLY A 197 2.45 1.07 8.02
CA GLY A 197 2.52 1.02 9.47
C GLY A 197 3.00 -0.33 10.00
N ALA A 198 2.52 -1.43 9.43
CA ALA A 198 2.93 -2.78 9.80
C ALA A 198 4.41 -3.03 9.46
N LEU A 199 4.89 -2.59 8.30
CA LEU A 199 6.30 -2.69 7.90
C LEU A 199 7.24 -1.94 8.82
N ARG A 200 6.85 -0.79 9.35
CA ARG A 200 7.66 0.03 10.26
C ARG A 200 7.35 -0.14 11.74
N THR A 201 6.41 -1.02 12.09
CA THR A 201 6.06 -1.24 13.51
C THR A 201 7.30 -1.54 14.32
N THR A 202 7.53 -0.78 15.36
CA THR A 202 8.59 -0.99 16.32
C THR A 202 8.10 -1.96 17.38
N TYR A 203 8.87 -2.99 17.64
CA TYR A 203 8.64 -3.84 18.79
C TYR A 203 9.39 -3.21 19.98
N GLU A 204 8.68 -2.80 21.01
CA GLU A 204 9.24 -2.20 22.22
C GLU A 204 10.20 -1.01 21.96
N GLY A 205 9.85 -0.13 21.02
CA GLY A 205 10.66 1.05 20.70
C GLY A 205 11.88 0.79 19.84
N LYS A 206 12.13 -0.45 19.41
CA LYS A 206 13.23 -0.77 18.48
C LYS A 206 12.77 -0.60 17.06
N SER A 207 13.56 0.13 16.26
CA SER A 207 13.26 0.27 14.84
C SER A 207 13.41 -1.07 14.11
N ARG A 208 12.45 -1.40 13.24
CA ARG A 208 12.53 -2.55 12.37
C ARG A 208 13.61 -2.41 11.31
N ASN A 209 14.25 -3.51 11.02
CA ASN A 209 15.03 -3.62 9.80
C ASN A 209 14.07 -3.87 8.63
N VAL A 210 14.30 -3.17 7.52
CA VAL A 210 13.61 -3.49 6.26
C VAL A 210 14.18 -4.81 5.75
N TYR A 211 13.31 -5.78 5.51
CA TYR A 211 13.74 -7.05 4.92
C TYR A 211 13.96 -6.86 3.43
N LYS A 212 15.05 -7.41 2.93
CA LYS A 212 15.32 -7.53 1.49
C LYS A 212 14.62 -8.75 0.93
N THR A 213 14.44 -8.79 -0.37
CA THR A 213 13.88 -9.94 -1.09
C THR A 213 14.64 -11.25 -0.84
N ASP A 214 15.94 -11.16 -0.54
CA ASP A 214 16.79 -12.30 -0.22
C ASP A 214 16.96 -12.59 1.29
N SER A 215 16.24 -11.86 2.16
CA SER A 215 16.30 -12.04 3.62
C SER A 215 15.78 -13.39 4.08
N PHE A 216 15.04 -14.08 3.25
CA PHE A 216 14.61 -15.45 3.49
C PHE A 216 14.76 -16.28 2.22
N VAL A 217 14.96 -17.56 2.41
CA VAL A 217 14.98 -18.55 1.33
C VAL A 217 13.87 -19.53 1.57
N PHE A 218 13.01 -19.68 0.58
CA PHE A 218 12.01 -20.73 0.57
C PHE A 218 12.72 -22.06 0.32
N GLN A 219 12.67 -22.96 1.31
CA GLN A 219 13.34 -24.25 1.23
C GLN A 219 12.43 -25.36 0.71
N GLY A 220 11.14 -25.19 0.82
CA GLY A 220 10.15 -26.13 0.35
C GLY A 220 8.80 -25.95 1.04
N TRP A 221 7.86 -26.72 0.64
CA TRP A 221 6.53 -26.78 1.24
C TRP A 221 6.12 -28.24 1.44
N TYR A 222 5.23 -28.46 2.35
CA TYR A 222 4.68 -29.78 2.62
C TYR A 222 3.18 -29.67 2.87
N THR A 223 2.46 -30.73 2.59
CA THR A 223 1.04 -30.84 2.92
C THR A 223 0.80 -31.98 3.86
N VAL A 224 -0.12 -31.78 4.79
CA VAL A 224 -0.60 -32.83 5.70
C VAL A 224 -2.10 -32.96 5.48
N GLY A 225 -2.57 -34.17 5.16
CA GLY A 225 -3.95 -34.42 4.76
C GLY A 225 -4.08 -34.76 3.27
N ASN A 226 -5.30 -34.85 2.79
CA ASN A 226 -5.60 -35.26 1.42
C ASN A 226 -5.95 -34.04 0.56
N PRO A 227 -4.99 -33.50 -0.22
CA PRO A 227 -5.28 -32.36 -1.09
C PRO A 227 -6.22 -32.80 -2.24
N PRO A 228 -7.20 -31.99 -2.61
CA PRO A 228 -8.08 -32.31 -3.71
C PRO A 228 -7.30 -32.33 -5.04
N GLY A 229 -7.24 -33.50 -5.66
CA GLY A 229 -6.98 -33.62 -7.11
C GLY A 229 -5.54 -33.72 -7.60
N ASN A 230 -4.49 -33.76 -6.78
CA ASN A 230 -3.11 -33.89 -7.25
C ASN A 230 -2.30 -34.91 -6.45
N GLN A 231 -2.10 -36.10 -7.03
CA GLN A 231 -1.25 -37.16 -6.47
C GLN A 231 0.24 -36.77 -6.43
N GLU A 232 0.70 -35.80 -7.23
CA GLU A 232 2.09 -35.32 -7.22
C GLU A 232 2.48 -34.54 -5.98
N ILE A 233 1.53 -33.96 -5.29
CA ILE A 233 1.77 -33.19 -4.05
C ILE A 233 2.10 -34.11 -2.88
N ALA A 234 1.55 -35.31 -2.86
CA ALA A 234 1.82 -36.33 -1.83
C ALA A 234 3.26 -36.87 -1.91
N ALA A 235 3.91 -36.80 -3.06
CA ALA A 235 5.28 -37.27 -3.27
C ALA A 235 6.37 -36.33 -2.71
N LEU A 236 6.00 -35.12 -2.27
CA LEU A 236 6.92 -34.13 -1.73
C LEU A 236 6.95 -34.07 -0.20
N THR A 237 6.26 -34.99 0.47
CA THR A 237 6.36 -35.12 1.93
C THR A 237 7.75 -35.64 2.28
N PRO A 238 8.50 -34.98 3.17
CA PRO A 238 9.77 -35.51 3.64
C PRO A 238 9.57 -36.86 4.36
N ASP A 239 10.42 -37.84 4.09
CA ASP A 239 10.40 -39.19 4.70
C ASP A 239 10.37 -39.21 6.23
N ALA A 240 10.65 -38.08 6.87
CA ALA A 240 10.61 -37.93 8.33
C ALA A 240 9.20 -38.00 8.97
N TRP A 241 8.14 -38.09 8.18
CA TRP A 241 6.76 -38.09 8.67
C TRP A 241 6.07 -39.48 8.52
N ASP A 242 6.74 -40.46 7.95
CA ASP A 242 6.17 -41.77 7.64
C ASP A 242 5.84 -42.62 8.88
N ASP A 243 6.46 -42.32 10.02
CA ASP A 243 6.28 -43.11 11.27
C ASP A 243 5.26 -42.50 12.24
N THR A 244 4.60 -41.39 11.90
CA THR A 244 3.56 -40.85 12.79
C THR A 244 2.18 -41.35 12.39
N PRO A 245 1.38 -41.88 13.35
CA PRO A 245 0.01 -42.24 13.06
C PRO A 245 -0.73 -41.03 12.50
N GLN A 246 -1.49 -41.23 11.42
CA GLN A 246 -2.29 -40.19 10.79
C GLN A 246 -3.02 -39.38 11.87
N LYS A 247 -2.55 -38.17 12.12
CA LYS A 247 -3.25 -37.30 13.05
C LYS A 247 -4.54 -36.86 12.37
N VAL A 248 -5.63 -37.29 12.95
CA VAL A 248 -6.96 -36.83 12.58
C VAL A 248 -7.03 -35.35 12.98
N PHE A 249 -7.21 -34.47 12.00
CA PHE A 249 -7.41 -33.07 12.27
C PHE A 249 -8.87 -32.83 12.61
N THR A 250 -9.11 -32.14 13.72
CA THR A 250 -10.44 -31.73 14.14
C THR A 250 -10.59 -30.23 14.00
N ASP A 251 -11.78 -29.76 13.67
CA ASP A 251 -12.14 -28.35 13.68
C ASP A 251 -12.24 -27.82 15.13
N LEU A 252 -12.60 -26.53 15.26
CA LEU A 252 -12.80 -25.88 16.57
C LEU A 252 -13.94 -26.51 17.41
N HIS A 253 -14.79 -27.30 16.80
CA HIS A 253 -15.90 -27.99 17.47
C HIS A 253 -15.58 -29.48 17.79
N GLY A 254 -14.37 -29.94 17.41
CA GLY A 254 -13.93 -31.30 17.64
C GLY A 254 -14.39 -32.28 16.56
N GLU A 255 -14.97 -31.82 15.46
CA GLU A 255 -15.36 -32.66 14.34
C GLU A 255 -14.17 -32.95 13.40
N GLU A 256 -14.10 -34.19 12.91
CA GLU A 256 -13.02 -34.64 12.02
C GLU A 256 -13.11 -33.94 10.66
N ILE A 257 -12.01 -33.28 10.26
CA ILE A 257 -11.89 -32.63 8.94
C ILE A 257 -11.58 -33.69 7.89
N LYS A 258 -12.61 -34.19 7.22
CA LYS A 258 -12.50 -35.29 6.23
C LYS A 258 -11.94 -34.85 4.87
N ASN A 259 -12.06 -33.59 4.49
CA ASN A 259 -11.72 -33.08 3.18
C ASN A 259 -10.86 -31.79 3.25
N GLY A 260 -9.90 -31.74 4.16
CA GLY A 260 -9.00 -30.61 4.32
C GLY A 260 -7.54 -31.05 4.27
N TYR A 261 -6.66 -30.08 3.97
CA TYR A 261 -5.23 -30.26 4.11
C TYR A 261 -4.61 -29.01 4.74
N ILE A 262 -3.49 -29.20 5.43
CA ILE A 262 -2.66 -28.12 5.95
C ILE A 262 -1.45 -28.00 5.03
N ALA A 263 -1.21 -26.80 4.49
CA ALA A 263 0.02 -26.48 3.78
C ALA A 263 1.00 -25.82 4.74
N GLY A 264 2.19 -26.37 4.86
CA GLY A 264 3.28 -25.81 5.63
C GLY A 264 4.41 -25.35 4.71
N PHE A 265 5.11 -24.27 5.08
CA PHE A 265 6.22 -23.72 4.32
C PHE A 265 7.48 -23.73 5.18
N ASN A 266 8.57 -24.23 4.61
CA ASN A 266 9.89 -24.19 5.23
C ASN A 266 10.64 -22.96 4.75
N ILE A 267 10.83 -21.99 5.65
CA ILE A 267 11.48 -20.72 5.34
C ILE A 267 12.73 -20.59 6.20
N LYS A 268 13.88 -20.41 5.57
CA LYS A 268 15.13 -20.11 6.24
C LYS A 268 15.39 -18.60 6.16
N PHE A 269 15.49 -17.94 7.30
CA PHE A 269 15.96 -16.55 7.37
C PHE A 269 17.49 -16.52 7.33
N LYS A 270 18.04 -15.54 6.61
CA LYS A 270 19.47 -15.29 6.53
C LYS A 270 19.93 -14.28 7.59
#